data_2602576ec2fdeb4dcb0458a8e07d43c4
#
_entry.id   2602576ec2fdeb4dcb0458a8e07d43c4
#
_cell.length_a   1.000
_cell.length_b   1.000
_cell.length_c   1.000
_cell.angle_alpha   90.00
_cell.angle_beta   90.00
_cell.angle_gamma   90.00
#
_symmetry.space_group_name_H-M   'P 1'
#
loop_
_entity.id
_entity.type
_entity.pdbx_description
1 polymer ?
#
loop_
_entity_poly.entity_id
_entity_poly.type
_entity_poly.pdbx_seq_one_letter_code
_entity_poly.pdbx_strand_id
1 'polypeptide(L)'
;MLFRSRDLLREDELIIVMAKAQPDRFSGGGLRLSIQQVWSLAAARCRFGKYLSVQVNGKAPDIERLLQDFPAQVQATEEGELVRGLPIRIHLLREGVSAHIQLGEKARFYPSDAALASWMAQAHDGQARIIYE
;
A
#
# COMPACT_ATOMS: atom_id res chain seq x y z
N MET A 1 -14.70 -18.41 0.09
CA MET A 1 -13.96 -17.49 -0.74
C MET A 1 -14.86 -16.88 -1.79
N LEU A 2 -14.79 -15.60 -1.97
CA LEU A 2 -15.71 -14.87 -2.79
C LEU A 2 -15.19 -14.69 -4.23
N PHE A 3 -16.11 -14.43 -5.16
CA PHE A 3 -15.79 -14.27 -6.58
C PHE A 3 -14.72 -13.20 -6.86
N ARG A 4 -14.68 -12.14 -6.07
CA ARG A 4 -13.68 -11.08 -6.22
C ARG A 4 -12.25 -11.57 -6.05
N SER A 5 -12.06 -12.63 -5.28
CA SER A 5 -10.74 -13.19 -5.07
C SER A 5 -10.20 -13.95 -6.29
N ARG A 6 -11.09 -14.40 -7.19
CA ARG A 6 -10.67 -15.06 -8.42
C ARG A 6 -9.92 -14.12 -9.35
N ASP A 7 -10.31 -12.84 -9.37
CA ASP A 7 -9.63 -11.84 -10.18
C ASP A 7 -8.21 -11.58 -9.70
N LEU A 8 -7.92 -11.89 -8.44
CA LEU A 8 -6.59 -11.74 -7.84
C LEU A 8 -5.72 -12.97 -8.03
N LEU A 9 -6.30 -14.12 -8.39
CA LEU A 9 -5.58 -15.38 -8.56
C LEU A 9 -5.10 -15.56 -10.01
N ARG A 10 -4.49 -14.53 -10.56
CA ARG A 10 -3.89 -14.60 -11.89
C ARG A 10 -2.51 -15.21 -11.82
N GLU A 11 -2.14 -15.91 -12.89
CA GLU A 11 -0.80 -16.45 -13.03
C GLU A 11 0.24 -15.32 -12.96
N ASP A 12 1.33 -15.55 -12.23
CA ASP A 12 2.44 -14.61 -12.06
C ASP A 12 2.11 -13.32 -11.30
N GLU A 13 0.94 -13.22 -10.67
CA GLU A 13 0.60 -12.09 -9.84
C GLU A 13 0.86 -12.38 -8.35
N LEU A 14 1.53 -11.45 -7.66
CA LEU A 14 1.74 -11.56 -6.23
C LEU A 14 0.48 -11.19 -5.46
N ILE A 15 0.09 -12.04 -4.53
CA ILE A 15 -1.06 -11.82 -3.66
C ILE A 15 -0.68 -12.06 -2.20
N ILE A 16 -1.42 -11.42 -1.30
CA ILE A 16 -1.29 -11.62 0.14
C ILE A 16 -2.52 -12.40 0.61
N VAL A 17 -2.29 -13.47 1.35
CA VAL A 17 -3.35 -14.36 1.79
C VAL A 17 -3.37 -14.43 3.31
N MET A 18 -4.55 -14.24 3.90
CA MET A 18 -4.79 -14.57 5.30
C MET A 18 -5.43 -15.95 5.36
N ALA A 19 -4.75 -16.87 6.01
CA ALA A 19 -5.22 -18.25 6.13
C ALA A 19 -5.25 -18.69 7.60
N LYS A 20 -6.18 -19.57 7.92
CA LYS A 20 -6.28 -20.18 9.23
C LYS A 20 -5.86 -21.64 9.12
N ALA A 21 -4.90 -22.06 9.96
CA ALA A 21 -4.49 -23.45 10.06
C ALA A 21 -5.38 -24.15 11.08
N GLN A 22 -5.93 -25.31 10.70
CA GLN A 22 -6.74 -26.13 11.57
C GLN A 22 -6.29 -27.59 11.46
N PRO A 23 -6.38 -28.38 12.58
CA PRO A 23 -6.11 -29.80 12.49
C PRO A 23 -7.12 -30.45 11.53
N ASP A 24 -6.62 -31.28 10.63
CA ASP A 24 -7.48 -32.05 9.75
C ASP A 24 -7.76 -33.41 10.39
N ARG A 25 -9.00 -33.59 10.85
CA ARG A 25 -9.43 -34.80 11.52
C ARG A 25 -9.55 -36.00 10.59
N PHE A 26 -9.61 -35.72 9.28
CA PHE A 26 -9.87 -36.78 8.28
C PHE A 26 -8.60 -37.34 7.63
N SER A 27 -7.47 -36.62 7.74
CA SER A 27 -6.23 -37.04 7.10
C SER A 27 -5.14 -37.49 8.07
N GLY A 28 -5.52 -38.00 9.24
CA GLY A 28 -4.58 -38.66 10.14
C GLY A 28 -3.52 -37.75 10.79
N GLY A 29 -3.87 -36.53 11.11
CA GLY A 29 -2.97 -35.61 11.84
C GLY A 29 -2.34 -34.51 11.01
N GLY A 30 -2.74 -34.35 9.76
CA GLY A 30 -2.32 -33.24 8.93
C GLY A 30 -2.98 -31.91 9.31
N LEU A 31 -2.48 -30.83 8.73
CA LEU A 31 -3.07 -29.50 8.88
C LEU A 31 -3.89 -29.15 7.66
N ARG A 32 -5.02 -28.51 7.89
CA ARG A 32 -5.89 -27.96 6.86
C ARG A 32 -5.77 -26.44 6.88
N LEU A 33 -5.52 -25.84 5.71
CA LEU A 33 -5.52 -24.40 5.57
C LEU A 33 -6.85 -23.92 5.01
N SER A 34 -7.43 -22.94 5.68
CA SER A 34 -8.64 -22.26 5.22
C SER A 34 -8.30 -20.82 4.88
N ILE A 35 -8.48 -20.45 3.61
CA ILE A 35 -8.21 -19.09 3.15
C ILE A 35 -9.34 -18.19 3.60
N GLN A 36 -9.04 -17.18 4.41
CA GLN A 36 -10.02 -16.23 4.94
C GLN A 36 -10.11 -14.97 4.09
N GLN A 37 -8.98 -14.44 3.65
CA GLN A 37 -8.93 -13.25 2.81
C GLN A 37 -7.75 -13.30 1.86
N VAL A 38 -7.94 -12.65 0.71
CA VAL A 38 -6.91 -12.50 -0.32
C VAL A 38 -6.87 -11.03 -0.73
N TRP A 39 -5.66 -10.48 -0.78
CA TRP A 39 -5.44 -9.11 -1.25
C TRP A 39 -4.44 -9.10 -2.39
N SER A 40 -4.63 -8.21 -3.37
CA SER A 40 -3.53 -7.82 -4.24
C SER A 40 -2.44 -7.16 -3.38
N LEU A 41 -1.22 -7.09 -3.91
CA LEU A 41 -0.13 -6.45 -3.17
C LEU A 41 -0.45 -4.97 -2.86
N ALA A 42 -1.02 -4.25 -3.81
CA ALA A 42 -1.43 -2.86 -3.60
C ALA A 42 -2.52 -2.73 -2.53
N ALA A 43 -3.52 -3.59 -2.55
CA ALA A 43 -4.57 -3.58 -1.55
C ALA A 43 -4.04 -3.92 -0.15
N ALA A 44 -3.10 -4.85 -0.05
CA ALA A 44 -2.45 -5.19 1.21
C ALA A 44 -1.64 -4.02 1.76
N ARG A 45 -0.96 -3.29 0.89
CA ARG A 45 -0.25 -2.07 1.28
C ARG A 45 -1.20 -1.04 1.88
N CYS A 46 -2.37 -0.84 1.28
CA CYS A 46 -3.40 0.05 1.83
C CYS A 46 -3.91 -0.43 3.18
N ARG A 47 -4.11 -1.72 3.34
CA ARG A 47 -4.69 -2.30 4.55
C ARG A 47 -3.73 -2.26 5.72
N PHE A 48 -2.46 -2.54 5.51
CA PHE A 48 -1.47 -2.69 6.55
C PHE A 48 -0.50 -1.52 6.66
N GLY A 49 -0.31 -0.75 5.60
CA GLY A 49 0.57 0.41 5.61
C GLY A 49 -0.02 1.58 6.38
N LYS A 50 0.83 2.38 6.99
CA LYS A 50 0.44 3.60 7.69
C LYS A 50 0.63 4.84 6.84
N TYR A 51 1.78 4.95 6.20
CA TYR A 51 2.08 6.09 5.32
C TYR A 51 3.29 5.76 4.45
N LEU A 52 3.46 6.54 3.38
CA LEU A 52 4.68 6.53 2.58
C LEU A 52 5.63 7.57 3.15
N SER A 53 6.84 7.15 3.49
CA SER A 53 7.90 8.04 3.93
C SER A 53 8.80 8.36 2.75
N VAL A 54 8.90 9.64 2.39
CA VAL A 54 9.69 10.10 1.25
C VAL A 54 10.78 11.04 1.75
N GLN A 55 12.04 10.72 1.45
CA GLN A 55 13.16 11.59 1.78
C GLN A 55 13.41 12.57 0.65
N VAL A 56 13.58 13.84 1.01
CA VAL A 56 13.83 14.95 0.08
C VAL A 56 15.03 15.74 0.55
N ASN A 57 15.94 16.03 -0.37
CA ASN A 57 17.12 16.83 -0.07
C ASN A 57 17.25 17.96 -1.08
N GLY A 58 16.74 19.13 -0.72
CA GLY A 58 16.88 20.34 -1.50
C GLY A 58 16.06 20.44 -2.78
N LYS A 59 15.73 19.30 -3.42
CA LYS A 59 14.93 19.29 -4.63
C LYS A 59 13.56 18.66 -4.30
N ALA A 60 12.52 19.47 -4.40
CA ALA A 60 11.18 19.00 -4.13
C ALA A 60 10.69 18.08 -5.25
N PRO A 61 10.07 16.93 -4.92
CA PRO A 61 9.42 16.11 -5.93
C PRO A 61 8.17 16.80 -6.47
N ASP A 62 7.75 16.42 -7.66
CA ASP A 62 6.51 16.92 -8.23
C ASP A 62 5.32 16.15 -7.62
N ILE A 63 4.96 16.54 -6.41
CA ILE A 63 3.95 15.87 -5.61
C ILE A 63 2.59 15.93 -6.30
N GLU A 64 2.23 17.08 -6.85
CA GLU A 64 0.94 17.26 -7.51
C GLU A 64 0.77 16.31 -8.68
N ARG A 65 1.79 16.19 -9.51
CA ARG A 65 1.78 15.27 -10.64
C ARG A 65 1.67 13.82 -10.19
N LEU A 66 2.43 13.42 -9.17
CA LEU A 66 2.40 12.07 -8.65
C LEU A 66 1.01 11.73 -8.08
N LEU A 67 0.36 12.67 -7.41
CA LEU A 67 -0.98 12.45 -6.90
C LEU A 67 -2.03 12.41 -8.01
N GLN A 68 -1.83 13.14 -9.09
CA GLN A 68 -2.71 13.08 -10.26
C GLN A 68 -2.55 11.77 -11.03
N ASP A 69 -1.32 11.29 -11.16
CA ASP A 69 -1.03 10.05 -11.88
C ASP A 69 -1.45 8.80 -11.10
N PHE A 70 -1.35 8.86 -9.78
CA PHE A 70 -1.63 7.73 -8.90
C PHE A 70 -2.58 8.13 -7.75
N PRO A 71 -3.81 8.53 -8.08
CA PRO A 71 -4.75 8.96 -7.05
C PRO A 71 -5.21 7.79 -6.18
N ALA A 72 -5.71 8.10 -4.99
CA ALA A 72 -6.38 7.12 -4.17
C ALA A 72 -7.61 6.57 -4.89
N GLN A 73 -7.92 5.30 -4.64
CA GLN A 73 -9.13 4.71 -5.17
C GLN A 73 -10.32 5.02 -4.27
N VAL A 74 -11.42 5.42 -4.87
CA VAL A 74 -12.66 5.71 -4.17
C VAL A 74 -13.69 4.66 -4.57
N GLN A 75 -14.26 4.00 -3.57
CA GLN A 75 -15.28 2.98 -3.76
C GLN A 75 -16.55 3.42 -3.06
N ALA A 76 -17.67 3.44 -3.80
CA ALA A 76 -18.98 3.69 -3.21
C ALA A 76 -19.43 2.46 -2.41
N THR A 77 -19.84 2.66 -1.17
CA THR A 77 -20.38 1.64 -0.30
C THR A 77 -21.73 2.08 0.23
N GLU A 78 -22.47 1.18 0.86
CA GLU A 78 -23.76 1.49 1.48
C GLU A 78 -23.63 2.52 2.61
N GLU A 79 -22.46 2.56 3.26
CA GLU A 79 -22.17 3.49 4.36
C GLU A 79 -21.54 4.81 3.89
N GLY A 80 -21.34 4.99 2.59
CA GLY A 80 -20.70 6.16 2.02
C GLY A 80 -19.54 5.81 1.10
N GLU A 81 -18.63 6.73 0.93
CA GLU A 81 -17.43 6.52 0.11
C GLU A 81 -16.29 5.96 0.94
N LEU A 82 -15.68 4.87 0.45
CA LEU A 82 -14.45 4.32 1.02
C LEU A 82 -13.27 4.76 0.18
N VAL A 83 -12.33 5.49 0.78
CA VAL A 83 -11.11 5.93 0.12
C VAL A 83 -9.99 4.95 0.46
N ARG A 84 -9.41 4.34 -0.58
CA ARG A 84 -8.26 3.45 -0.45
C ARG A 84 -7.03 4.14 -0.96
N GLY A 85 -6.15 4.50 -0.04
CA GLY A 85 -4.90 5.16 -0.36
C GLY A 85 -4.10 5.41 0.91
N LEU A 86 -2.81 5.61 0.74
CA LEU A 86 -1.91 5.89 1.85
C LEU A 86 -1.60 7.37 1.92
N PRO A 87 -1.55 7.94 3.14
CA PRO A 87 -1.04 9.28 3.32
C PRO A 87 0.46 9.33 3.08
N ILE A 88 0.99 10.52 2.89
CA ILE A 88 2.39 10.74 2.54
C ILE A 88 3.02 11.64 3.60
N ARG A 89 4.20 11.24 4.06
CA ARG A 89 5.02 12.03 4.96
C ARG A 89 6.35 12.35 4.28
N ILE A 90 6.65 13.62 4.12
CA ILE A 90 7.90 14.08 3.54
C ILE A 90 8.92 14.27 4.65
N HIS A 91 10.07 13.65 4.52
CA HIS A 91 11.21 13.88 5.41
C HIS A 91 12.22 14.76 4.68
N LEU A 92 12.24 16.02 5.04
CA LEU A 92 13.15 16.99 4.46
C LEU A 92 14.50 16.94 5.19
N LEU A 93 15.55 16.62 4.44
CA LEU A 93 16.91 16.60 4.94
C LEU A 93 17.67 17.76 4.33
N ARG A 94 18.18 18.64 5.14
CA ARG A 94 19.11 19.70 4.75
C ARG A 94 20.26 19.74 5.75
N GLU A 95 21.37 20.31 5.32
CA GLU A 95 22.55 20.46 6.18
C GLU A 95 22.19 21.12 7.50
N GLY A 96 22.32 20.37 8.60
CA GLY A 96 21.99 20.82 9.94
C GLY A 96 20.51 20.90 10.30
N VAL A 97 19.59 20.53 9.37
CA VAL A 97 18.14 20.63 9.60
C VAL A 97 17.43 19.38 9.11
N SER A 98 16.54 18.86 9.93
CA SER A 98 15.65 17.75 9.57
C SER A 98 14.21 18.14 9.95
N ALA A 99 13.28 17.96 9.03
CA ALA A 99 11.87 18.25 9.27
C ALA A 99 10.97 17.19 8.64
N HIS A 100 9.86 16.92 9.29
CA HIS A 100 8.82 16.04 8.78
C HIS A 100 7.58 16.84 8.42
N ILE A 101 7.06 16.62 7.21
CA ILE A 101 5.85 17.28 6.73
C ILE A 101 4.82 16.22 6.42
N GLN A 102 3.71 16.22 7.13
CA GLN A 102 2.57 15.35 6.87
C GLN A 102 1.65 16.03 5.86
N LEU A 103 1.45 15.40 4.70
CA LEU A 103 0.50 15.90 3.72
C LEU A 103 -0.94 15.65 4.21
N GLY A 104 -1.87 16.50 3.80
CA GLY A 104 -3.26 16.40 4.23
C GLY A 104 -3.95 15.12 3.77
N GLU A 105 -5.12 14.85 4.33
CA GLU A 105 -5.89 13.63 4.04
C GLU A 105 -6.29 13.49 2.57
N LYS A 106 -6.42 14.61 1.88
CA LYS A 106 -6.72 14.59 0.45
C LYS A 106 -5.52 14.17 -0.41
N ALA A 107 -4.32 14.22 0.16
CA ALA A 107 -3.08 13.85 -0.52
C ALA A 107 -2.75 12.38 -0.25
N ARG A 108 -3.61 11.49 -0.71
CA ARG A 108 -3.43 10.05 -0.61
C ARG A 108 -3.23 9.44 -1.99
N PHE A 109 -2.47 8.37 -2.05
CA PHE A 109 -2.21 7.68 -3.30
C PHE A 109 -2.47 6.18 -3.16
N TYR A 110 -2.83 5.54 -4.26
CA TYR A 110 -2.98 4.09 -4.27
C TYR A 110 -1.62 3.43 -4.52
N PRO A 111 -1.11 2.58 -3.60
CA PRO A 111 0.27 2.11 -3.63
C PRO A 111 0.49 0.93 -4.57
N SER A 112 0.27 1.13 -5.87
CA SER A 112 0.64 0.17 -6.89
C SER A 112 2.16 0.13 -7.06
N ASP A 113 2.68 -0.88 -7.74
CA ASP A 113 4.10 -0.98 -8.02
C ASP A 113 4.58 0.21 -8.85
N ALA A 114 3.79 0.63 -9.84
CA ALA A 114 4.11 1.79 -10.67
C ALA A 114 4.17 3.08 -9.85
N ALA A 115 3.22 3.26 -8.92
CA ALA A 115 3.22 4.42 -8.03
C ALA A 115 4.46 4.46 -7.16
N LEU A 116 4.82 3.35 -6.53
CA LEU A 116 6.01 3.27 -5.68
C LEU A 116 7.28 3.54 -6.48
N ALA A 117 7.40 3.00 -7.69
CA ALA A 117 8.54 3.25 -8.55
C ALA A 117 8.68 4.74 -8.90
N SER A 118 7.56 5.40 -9.19
CA SER A 118 7.56 6.84 -9.52
C SER A 118 7.93 7.70 -8.31
N TRP A 119 7.42 7.38 -7.13
CA TRP A 119 7.79 8.07 -5.89
C TRP A 119 9.27 7.87 -5.56
N MET A 120 9.77 6.64 -5.70
CA MET A 120 11.18 6.35 -5.47
C MET A 120 12.10 7.10 -6.44
N ALA A 121 11.70 7.25 -7.69
CA ALA A 121 12.48 7.98 -8.69
C ALA A 121 12.64 9.45 -8.34
N GLN A 122 11.69 10.06 -7.66
CA GLN A 122 11.75 11.46 -7.26
C GLN A 122 12.29 11.68 -5.84
N ALA A 123 12.40 10.64 -5.04
CA ALA A 123 12.96 10.74 -3.69
C ALA A 123 14.48 10.85 -3.73
N HIS A 124 15.06 11.45 -2.69
CA HIS A 124 16.52 11.50 -2.54
C HIS A 124 17.06 10.08 -2.36
N ASP A 125 18.03 9.69 -3.17
CA ASP A 125 18.63 8.34 -3.19
C ASP A 125 17.61 7.20 -3.28
N GLY A 126 16.46 7.44 -3.90
CA GLY A 126 15.41 6.44 -4.02
C GLY A 126 14.74 6.10 -2.69
N GLN A 127 14.89 6.94 -1.67
CA GLN A 127 14.39 6.67 -0.31
C GLN A 127 12.91 7.03 -0.16
N ALA A 128 12.05 6.23 -0.76
CA ALA A 128 10.61 6.26 -0.53
C ALA A 128 10.16 4.87 -0.17
N ARG A 129 9.56 4.71 1.01
CA ARG A 129 9.12 3.39 1.48
C ARG A 129 7.86 3.49 2.32
N ILE A 130 7.08 2.44 2.31
CA ILE A 130 5.88 2.34 3.15
C ILE A 130 6.28 1.95 4.56
N ILE A 131 5.74 2.69 5.53
CA ILE A 131 5.92 2.38 6.96
C ILE A 131 4.69 1.63 7.43
N TYR A 132 4.90 0.49 8.09
CA TYR A 132 3.83 -0.40 8.56
C TYR A 132 3.60 -0.34 10.07
N GLU A 133 4.40 0.44 10.77
CA GLU A 133 4.25 0.58 12.24
C GLU A 133 4.01 2.02 12.66
#